data_343c812da13e13cf529a1f6d6181a176
#
_entry.id   343c812da13e13cf529a1f6d6181a176
#
_cell.length_a   1.000
_cell.length_b   1.000
_cell.length_c   1.000
_cell.angle_alpha   90.00
_cell.angle_beta   90.00
_cell.angle_gamma   90.00
#
_symmetry.space_group_name_H-M   'P 1'
#
loop_
_entity.id
_entity.type
_entity.pdbx_description
1 polymer ?
#
loop_
_entity_poly.entity_id
_entity_poly.type
_entity_poly.pdbx_seq_one_letter_code
_entity_poly.pdbx_strand_id
1 'polypeptide(L)'
;MKPLMSLLIRNGRIITASDDYVADLFIQGETIHTIGKNLSVQADREIDATGKLVIPGGVDPHVHLDMPFMGTFSSDSYETGTRAALFGGTTTVIDFVLQTQGDSLKAALQQWRSRSDENCVGDYSFHMAVTDFNEQTKKEIRTMVEDEGITSFKTFMAYKGALMIDDRQMIGLMEEVKKCGGLINVHATNGDMIDYLIAKHRGEGKLAPRYHYLSQPEVTEAEASERFVDMADYTGCPGYIVHLTCEGALNAVRNATKRNQKIFVETCIQYLVLDASLYENDFEGSKWVMSPPLRQKKDQLTLWAGINQGLVNVVATDHCPFMWEQKKMGEKDFSKIPNGHPAIENRMELLFSEGVAKGRISLNKFVEVACTNPARIFGMAPRKGTIAVGSDADVVIFDPLEKHVLSAGTHHMHVDYSGYEGWEVTGKVKTVILRGKIAIDDNGCLVEKGYGRFIKRNRVAQTL
;
A
#
# COMPACT_ATOMS: atom_id res chain seq x y z
N MET A 1 -2.47 24.24 -30.99
CA MET A 1 -2.37 23.47 -29.70
C MET A 1 -2.98 24.34 -28.62
N LYS A 2 -3.83 23.79 -27.74
CA LYS A 2 -4.20 24.53 -26.51
C LYS A 2 -2.91 24.74 -25.70
N PRO A 3 -2.69 25.93 -25.13
CA PRO A 3 -1.54 26.14 -24.26
C PRO A 3 -1.55 25.12 -23.12
N LEU A 4 -0.39 24.55 -22.79
CA LEU A 4 -0.25 23.67 -21.64
C LEU A 4 -0.57 24.47 -20.37
N MET A 5 -1.47 23.97 -19.55
CA MET A 5 -1.80 24.57 -18.27
C MET A 5 -0.54 24.63 -17.40
N SER A 6 -0.32 25.75 -16.73
CA SER A 6 0.85 25.99 -15.87
C SER A 6 0.44 26.32 -14.44
N LEU A 7 1.20 25.80 -13.48
CA LEU A 7 0.98 26.02 -12.06
C LEU A 7 2.30 26.41 -11.39
N LEU A 8 2.27 27.43 -10.54
CA LEU A 8 3.40 27.84 -9.75
C LEU A 8 3.06 27.71 -8.26
N ILE A 9 3.83 26.89 -7.55
CA ILE A 9 3.75 26.77 -6.08
C ILE A 9 4.90 27.59 -5.51
N ARG A 10 4.58 28.61 -4.70
CA ARG A 10 5.57 29.53 -4.12
C ARG A 10 5.87 29.22 -2.67
N ASN A 11 7.10 29.50 -2.27
CA ASN A 11 7.54 29.55 -0.87
C ASN A 11 7.37 28.22 -0.11
N GLY A 12 7.16 27.10 -0.80
CA GLY A 12 6.95 25.81 -0.16
C GLY A 12 8.24 25.22 0.41
N ARG A 13 8.16 24.57 1.59
CA ARG A 13 9.24 23.73 2.09
C ARG A 13 9.19 22.38 1.39
N ILE A 14 10.04 22.20 0.40
CA ILE A 14 10.11 20.98 -0.40
C ILE A 14 10.86 19.90 0.40
N ILE A 15 10.20 18.76 0.58
CA ILE A 15 10.76 17.59 1.25
C ILE A 15 10.79 16.43 0.25
N THR A 16 11.97 15.89 0.02
CA THR A 16 12.18 14.63 -0.68
C THR A 16 12.77 13.58 0.27
N ALA A 17 13.07 12.38 -0.20
CA ALA A 17 13.76 11.39 0.63
C ALA A 17 15.17 11.81 1.08
N SER A 18 15.79 12.77 0.36
CA SER A 18 17.17 13.23 0.61
C SER A 18 17.28 14.73 0.94
N ASP A 19 16.31 15.54 0.53
CA ASP A 19 16.43 17.00 0.57
C ASP A 19 15.32 17.65 1.40
N ASP A 20 15.65 18.81 1.98
CA ASP A 20 14.75 19.65 2.79
C ASP A 20 15.16 21.10 2.60
N TYR A 21 14.40 21.87 1.80
CA TYR A 21 14.71 23.25 1.46
C TYR A 21 13.45 24.04 1.05
N VAL A 22 13.52 25.37 1.13
CA VAL A 22 12.44 26.26 0.66
C VAL A 22 12.73 26.72 -0.76
N ALA A 23 11.76 26.49 -1.67
CA ALA A 23 11.82 26.95 -3.05
C ALA A 23 10.42 27.08 -3.68
N ASP A 24 10.38 27.69 -4.88
CA ASP A 24 9.23 27.68 -5.75
C ASP A 24 9.30 26.48 -6.68
N LEU A 25 8.14 25.94 -7.05
CA LEU A 25 7.99 24.80 -7.95
C LEU A 25 7.10 25.23 -9.13
N PHE A 26 7.68 25.27 -10.33
CA PHE A 26 6.94 25.55 -11.56
C PHE A 26 6.63 24.25 -12.30
N ILE A 27 5.35 24.06 -12.59
CA ILE A 27 4.77 22.92 -13.29
C ILE A 27 4.26 23.40 -14.64
N GLN A 28 4.59 22.69 -15.70
CA GLN A 28 4.09 22.93 -17.04
C GLN A 28 3.51 21.66 -17.66
N GLY A 29 2.24 21.68 -17.96
CA GLY A 29 1.53 20.47 -18.36
C GLY A 29 1.51 19.43 -17.23
N GLU A 30 1.98 18.22 -17.51
CA GLU A 30 1.93 17.11 -16.57
C GLU A 30 3.23 16.91 -15.75
N THR A 31 4.26 17.74 -15.96
CA THR A 31 5.59 17.53 -15.39
C THR A 31 6.10 18.72 -14.60
N ILE A 32 6.98 18.45 -13.66
CA ILE A 32 7.77 19.47 -12.95
C ILE A 32 8.79 20.04 -13.91
N HIS A 33 8.71 21.33 -14.19
CA HIS A 33 9.56 21.99 -15.18
C HIS A 33 10.77 22.67 -14.55
N THR A 34 10.58 23.43 -13.44
CA THR A 34 11.64 24.18 -12.78
C THR A 34 11.45 24.23 -11.28
N ILE A 35 12.54 24.09 -10.56
CA ILE A 35 12.61 24.28 -9.10
C ILE A 35 13.65 25.36 -8.84
N GLY A 36 13.31 26.40 -8.08
CA GLY A 36 14.24 27.49 -7.79
C GLY A 36 13.67 28.49 -6.80
N LYS A 37 14.48 29.44 -6.37
CA LYS A 37 14.05 30.52 -5.48
C LYS A 37 13.60 31.74 -6.28
N ASN A 38 12.48 32.35 -5.89
CA ASN A 38 11.97 33.59 -6.48
C ASN A 38 11.81 33.50 -8.00
N LEU A 39 11.17 32.42 -8.49
CA LEU A 39 10.99 32.21 -9.92
C LEU A 39 10.19 33.36 -10.54
N SER A 40 10.79 34.03 -11.54
CA SER A 40 10.15 35.08 -12.32
C SER A 40 9.49 34.48 -13.57
N VAL A 41 8.44 33.68 -13.36
CA VAL A 41 7.65 33.04 -14.42
C VAL A 41 6.18 33.38 -14.25
N GLN A 42 5.45 33.51 -15.37
CA GLN A 42 4.00 33.63 -15.34
C GLN A 42 3.38 32.23 -15.38
N ALA A 43 2.38 31.99 -14.58
CA ALA A 43 1.61 30.74 -14.53
C ALA A 43 0.11 31.06 -14.62
N ASP A 44 -0.68 30.13 -15.14
CA ASP A 44 -2.13 30.25 -15.22
C ASP A 44 -2.76 30.26 -13.82
N ARG A 45 -2.11 29.58 -12.86
CA ARG A 45 -2.52 29.53 -11.45
C ARG A 45 -1.28 29.57 -10.56
N GLU A 46 -1.41 30.29 -9.42
CA GLU A 46 -0.39 30.33 -8.37
C GLU A 46 -0.97 29.85 -7.05
N ILE A 47 -0.17 29.14 -6.26
CA ILE A 47 -0.49 28.69 -4.89
C ILE A 47 0.63 29.15 -3.97
N ASP A 48 0.31 29.90 -2.93
CA ASP A 48 1.26 30.22 -1.86
C ASP A 48 1.29 29.07 -0.82
N ALA A 49 2.41 28.39 -0.75
CA ALA A 49 2.67 27.31 0.21
C ALA A 49 3.53 27.75 1.40
N THR A 50 3.52 29.04 1.74
CA THR A 50 4.24 29.57 2.90
C THR A 50 3.83 28.82 4.18
N GLY A 51 4.81 28.27 4.90
CA GLY A 51 4.60 27.48 6.12
C GLY A 51 4.07 26.05 5.89
N LYS A 52 3.89 25.63 4.64
CA LYS A 52 3.46 24.28 4.28
C LYS A 52 4.63 23.43 3.78
N LEU A 53 4.48 22.12 3.91
CA LEU A 53 5.34 21.16 3.25
C LEU A 53 4.84 20.90 1.83
N VAL A 54 5.77 20.82 0.90
CA VAL A 54 5.53 20.40 -0.49
C VAL A 54 6.24 19.05 -0.67
N ILE A 55 5.47 17.99 -0.74
CA ILE A 55 5.99 16.61 -0.77
C ILE A 55 5.53 15.90 -2.06
N PRO A 56 6.21 14.84 -2.51
CA PRO A 56 5.72 14.03 -3.62
C PRO A 56 4.38 13.40 -3.27
N GLY A 57 3.56 13.14 -4.29
CA GLY A 57 2.37 12.31 -4.13
C GLY A 57 2.72 10.94 -3.56
N GLY A 58 1.92 10.50 -2.58
CA GLY A 58 2.06 9.18 -1.97
C GLY A 58 1.88 8.06 -3.01
N VAL A 59 2.62 6.98 -2.83
CA VAL A 59 2.44 5.72 -3.57
C VAL A 59 2.07 4.64 -2.59
N ASP A 60 0.87 4.07 -2.74
CA ASP A 60 0.41 2.96 -1.90
C ASP A 60 0.46 1.66 -2.70
N PRO A 61 1.42 0.76 -2.42
CA PRO A 61 1.58 -0.45 -3.21
C PRO A 61 0.71 -1.61 -2.73
N HIS A 62 -0.26 -1.37 -1.83
CA HIS A 62 -1.07 -2.44 -1.28
C HIS A 62 -2.50 -1.99 -1.00
N VAL A 63 -3.37 -2.22 -1.98
CA VAL A 63 -4.81 -1.95 -1.87
C VAL A 63 -5.62 -3.08 -2.50
N HIS A 64 -6.89 -3.23 -2.11
CA HIS A 64 -7.82 -4.23 -2.61
C HIS A 64 -9.16 -3.57 -2.94
N LEU A 65 -9.24 -2.98 -4.14
CA LEU A 65 -10.43 -2.27 -4.61
C LEU A 65 -11.32 -3.21 -5.41
N ASP A 66 -12.63 -3.16 -5.14
CA ASP A 66 -13.64 -3.99 -5.83
C ASP A 66 -13.26 -5.48 -5.85
N MET A 67 -12.57 -5.94 -4.77
CA MET A 67 -12.05 -7.29 -4.69
C MET A 67 -13.08 -8.27 -4.16
N PRO A 68 -13.36 -9.39 -4.87
CA PRO A 68 -14.17 -10.47 -4.35
C PRO A 68 -13.38 -11.22 -3.25
N PHE A 69 -13.93 -11.30 -2.03
CA PHE A 69 -13.27 -11.97 -0.92
C PHE A 69 -14.28 -12.49 0.10
N MET A 70 -14.09 -13.73 0.59
CA MET A 70 -14.89 -14.36 1.63
C MET A 70 -16.42 -14.30 1.40
N GLY A 71 -16.87 -14.41 0.14
CA GLY A 71 -18.30 -14.42 -0.22
C GLY A 71 -18.96 -13.04 -0.35
N THR A 72 -18.16 -11.98 -0.34
CA THR A 72 -18.57 -10.59 -0.55
C THR A 72 -17.53 -9.84 -1.38
N PHE A 73 -17.60 -8.51 -1.44
CA PHE A 73 -16.63 -7.65 -2.11
C PHE A 73 -16.13 -6.58 -1.14
N SER A 74 -14.86 -6.15 -1.29
CA SER A 74 -14.41 -4.93 -0.63
C SER A 74 -15.31 -3.77 -1.05
N SER A 75 -15.67 -2.92 -0.10
CA SER A 75 -16.74 -1.91 -0.31
C SER A 75 -16.30 -0.73 -1.18
N ASP A 76 -15.00 -0.40 -1.22
CA ASP A 76 -14.49 0.61 -2.13
C ASP A 76 -14.32 0.05 -3.55
N SER A 77 -14.93 0.74 -4.52
CA SER A 77 -14.67 0.55 -5.94
C SER A 77 -13.37 1.26 -6.37
N TYR A 78 -12.93 1.05 -7.62
CA TYR A 78 -11.81 1.81 -8.17
C TYR A 78 -12.06 3.33 -8.16
N GLU A 79 -13.31 3.77 -8.37
CA GLU A 79 -13.65 5.19 -8.28
C GLU A 79 -13.54 5.70 -6.84
N THR A 80 -14.24 5.07 -5.89
CA THR A 80 -14.32 5.57 -4.52
C THR A 80 -12.98 5.44 -3.79
N GLY A 81 -12.29 4.31 -3.93
CA GLY A 81 -11.01 4.06 -3.27
C GLY A 81 -9.87 4.94 -3.80
N THR A 82 -9.77 5.14 -5.14
CA THR A 82 -8.75 6.04 -5.68
C THR A 82 -9.06 7.52 -5.42
N ARG A 83 -10.34 7.89 -5.26
CA ARG A 83 -10.76 9.21 -4.80
C ARG A 83 -10.35 9.43 -3.34
N ALA A 84 -10.64 8.48 -2.46
CA ALA A 84 -10.23 8.53 -1.06
C ALA A 84 -8.70 8.57 -0.92
N ALA A 85 -7.97 7.83 -1.76
CA ALA A 85 -6.51 7.89 -1.84
C ALA A 85 -6.01 9.32 -2.10
N LEU A 86 -6.62 10.03 -3.06
CA LEU A 86 -6.26 11.42 -3.36
C LEU A 86 -6.52 12.34 -2.16
N PHE A 87 -7.66 12.23 -1.47
CA PHE A 87 -7.93 13.01 -0.25
C PHE A 87 -6.84 12.78 0.80
N GLY A 88 -6.34 11.56 0.93
CA GLY A 88 -5.23 11.20 1.82
C GLY A 88 -3.83 11.54 1.29
N GLY A 89 -3.70 12.23 0.14
CA GLY A 89 -2.40 12.59 -0.44
C GLY A 89 -1.69 11.46 -1.21
N THR A 90 -2.37 10.34 -1.44
CA THR A 90 -1.86 9.22 -2.24
C THR A 90 -2.32 9.38 -3.69
N THR A 91 -1.38 9.62 -4.60
CA THR A 91 -1.66 9.90 -6.02
C THR A 91 -1.61 8.65 -6.89
N THR A 92 -0.97 7.60 -6.41
CA THR A 92 -0.79 6.35 -7.16
C THR A 92 -1.00 5.15 -6.23
N VAL A 93 -1.80 4.18 -6.68
CA VAL A 93 -2.03 2.92 -5.98
C VAL A 93 -1.57 1.73 -6.81
N ILE A 94 -1.18 0.62 -6.18
CA ILE A 94 -0.95 -0.64 -6.86
C ILE A 94 -1.87 -1.69 -6.23
N ASP A 95 -2.84 -2.17 -7.01
CA ASP A 95 -3.81 -3.17 -6.60
C ASP A 95 -3.39 -4.58 -7.04
N PHE A 96 -4.14 -5.60 -6.67
CA PHE A 96 -3.85 -6.99 -6.94
C PHE A 96 -4.86 -7.60 -7.91
N VAL A 97 -4.38 -8.03 -9.07
CA VAL A 97 -5.15 -8.88 -9.99
C VAL A 97 -5.12 -10.31 -9.45
N LEU A 98 -6.25 -10.86 -9.05
CA LEU A 98 -6.36 -12.23 -8.57
C LEU A 98 -6.58 -13.20 -9.73
N GLN A 99 -5.66 -14.15 -9.94
CA GLN A 99 -5.88 -15.28 -10.82
C GLN A 99 -6.92 -16.22 -10.18
N THR A 100 -7.94 -16.63 -10.91
CA THR A 100 -8.75 -17.79 -10.54
C THR A 100 -7.96 -19.05 -10.89
N GLN A 101 -7.97 -20.07 -10.01
CA GLN A 101 -7.28 -21.33 -10.28
C GLN A 101 -7.74 -21.93 -11.60
N GLY A 102 -6.79 -22.34 -12.46
CA GLY A 102 -7.03 -22.83 -13.80
C GLY A 102 -7.15 -21.78 -14.90
N ASP A 103 -7.33 -20.50 -14.55
CA ASP A 103 -7.42 -19.41 -15.52
C ASP A 103 -6.04 -18.85 -15.89
N SER A 104 -5.98 -18.16 -17.04
CA SER A 104 -4.78 -17.47 -17.49
C SER A 104 -4.58 -16.13 -16.76
N LEU A 105 -3.31 -15.72 -16.61
CA LEU A 105 -2.98 -14.39 -16.08
C LEU A 105 -3.53 -13.27 -16.97
N LYS A 106 -3.55 -13.47 -18.29
CA LYS A 106 -4.11 -12.51 -19.26
C LYS A 106 -5.61 -12.31 -19.05
N ALA A 107 -6.38 -13.40 -18.86
CA ALA A 107 -7.81 -13.32 -18.60
C ALA A 107 -8.10 -12.58 -17.28
N ALA A 108 -7.34 -12.90 -16.23
CA ALA A 108 -7.43 -12.18 -14.95
C ALA A 108 -7.13 -10.69 -15.13
N LEU A 109 -6.03 -10.33 -15.81
CA LEU A 109 -5.69 -8.93 -16.06
C LEU A 109 -6.79 -8.19 -16.83
N GLN A 110 -7.33 -8.80 -17.89
CA GLN A 110 -8.41 -8.20 -18.68
C GLN A 110 -9.64 -7.91 -17.81
N GLN A 111 -10.00 -8.82 -16.91
CA GLN A 111 -11.10 -8.62 -15.99
C GLN A 111 -10.87 -7.44 -15.04
N TRP A 112 -9.66 -7.32 -14.46
CA TRP A 112 -9.33 -6.19 -13.58
C TRP A 112 -9.23 -4.86 -14.33
N ARG A 113 -8.65 -4.88 -15.54
CA ARG A 113 -8.60 -3.71 -16.41
C ARG A 113 -10.01 -3.20 -16.76
N SER A 114 -10.96 -4.09 -17.03
CA SER A 114 -12.35 -3.69 -17.31
C SER A 114 -13.05 -3.02 -16.13
N ARG A 115 -12.60 -3.27 -14.88
CA ARG A 115 -13.12 -2.61 -13.68
C ARG A 115 -12.42 -1.29 -13.37
N SER A 116 -11.12 -1.19 -13.66
CA SER A 116 -10.28 -0.06 -13.29
C SER A 116 -10.18 1.01 -14.37
N ASP A 117 -10.04 0.60 -15.63
CA ASP A 117 -9.96 1.53 -16.76
C ASP A 117 -11.22 2.39 -16.83
N GLU A 118 -11.08 3.69 -17.08
CA GLU A 118 -12.17 4.66 -17.09
C GLU A 118 -12.91 4.86 -15.73
N ASN A 119 -12.49 4.14 -14.66
CA ASN A 119 -13.08 4.27 -13.34
C ASN A 119 -12.16 4.93 -12.32
N CYS A 120 -10.84 4.73 -12.40
CA CYS A 120 -9.91 5.33 -11.45
C CYS A 120 -9.88 6.86 -11.53
N VAL A 121 -9.83 7.49 -10.37
CA VAL A 121 -9.65 8.95 -10.22
C VAL A 121 -8.15 9.29 -10.06
N GLY A 122 -7.43 8.49 -9.26
CA GLY A 122 -5.97 8.51 -9.11
C GLY A 122 -5.25 7.56 -10.07
N ASP A 123 -3.94 7.71 -10.24
CA ASP A 123 -3.15 6.79 -11.05
C ASP A 123 -3.02 5.42 -10.39
N TYR A 124 -2.89 4.37 -11.20
CA TYR A 124 -2.88 3.02 -10.67
C TYR A 124 -1.98 2.07 -11.47
N SER A 125 -1.61 0.97 -10.85
CA SER A 125 -0.93 -0.17 -11.45
C SER A 125 -1.42 -1.47 -10.80
N PHE A 126 -0.82 -2.61 -11.18
CA PHE A 126 -1.20 -3.91 -10.63
C PHE A 126 -0.01 -4.77 -10.22
N HIS A 127 -0.19 -5.53 -9.16
CA HIS A 127 0.51 -6.78 -8.90
C HIS A 127 -0.30 -7.94 -9.48
N MET A 128 0.36 -8.96 -10.00
CA MET A 128 -0.32 -10.18 -10.46
C MET A 128 -0.29 -11.23 -9.36
N ALA A 129 -1.44 -11.56 -8.77
CA ALA A 129 -1.54 -12.63 -7.80
C ALA A 129 -1.65 -13.98 -8.51
N VAL A 130 -0.67 -14.85 -8.28
CA VAL A 130 -0.57 -16.21 -8.85
C VAL A 130 -1.04 -17.21 -7.79
N THR A 131 -2.15 -17.88 -8.08
CA THR A 131 -2.78 -18.88 -7.22
C THR A 131 -2.69 -20.30 -7.80
N ASP A 132 -2.22 -20.40 -9.05
CA ASP A 132 -1.98 -21.63 -9.75
C ASP A 132 -0.81 -21.45 -10.72
N PHE A 133 0.35 -22.06 -10.39
CA PHE A 133 1.55 -22.01 -11.22
C PHE A 133 1.67 -23.27 -12.08
N ASN A 134 1.14 -23.19 -13.29
CA ASN A 134 1.14 -24.24 -14.31
C ASN A 134 1.93 -23.79 -15.56
N GLU A 135 2.00 -24.65 -16.59
CA GLU A 135 2.74 -24.37 -17.83
C GLU A 135 2.21 -23.16 -18.62
N GLN A 136 0.91 -22.84 -18.51
CA GLN A 136 0.33 -21.66 -19.12
C GLN A 136 0.78 -20.39 -18.36
N THR A 137 0.59 -20.38 -17.04
CA THR A 137 1.02 -19.29 -16.16
C THR A 137 2.49 -18.97 -16.37
N LYS A 138 3.35 -20.00 -16.41
CA LYS A 138 4.78 -19.88 -16.66
C LYS A 138 5.10 -19.13 -17.96
N LYS A 139 4.39 -19.43 -19.05
CA LYS A 139 4.58 -18.75 -20.36
C LYS A 139 4.11 -17.29 -20.31
N GLU A 140 3.08 -16.99 -19.53
CA GLU A 140 2.46 -15.65 -19.47
C GLU A 140 3.22 -14.68 -18.59
N ILE A 141 4.10 -15.13 -17.66
CA ILE A 141 4.92 -14.23 -16.81
C ILE A 141 5.71 -13.24 -17.65
N ARG A 142 6.37 -13.71 -18.72
CA ARG A 142 7.12 -12.82 -19.62
C ARG A 142 6.24 -11.75 -20.23
N THR A 143 5.06 -12.13 -20.72
CA THR A 143 4.08 -11.18 -21.30
C THR A 143 3.64 -10.13 -20.27
N MET A 144 3.37 -10.57 -19.01
CA MET A 144 3.02 -9.61 -17.94
C MET A 144 4.12 -8.58 -17.73
N VAL A 145 5.38 -9.00 -17.73
CA VAL A 145 6.51 -8.09 -17.51
C VAL A 145 6.80 -7.22 -18.73
N GLU A 146 6.90 -7.80 -19.93
CA GLU A 146 7.40 -7.12 -21.12
C GLU A 146 6.33 -6.29 -21.85
N ASP A 147 5.12 -6.83 -21.96
CA ASP A 147 4.06 -6.20 -22.74
C ASP A 147 3.14 -5.36 -21.85
N GLU A 148 2.78 -5.88 -20.66
CA GLU A 148 1.80 -5.23 -19.78
C GLU A 148 2.45 -4.29 -18.74
N GLY A 149 3.76 -4.41 -18.50
CA GLY A 149 4.48 -3.60 -17.50
C GLY A 149 4.09 -3.96 -16.07
N ILE A 150 3.63 -5.20 -15.84
CA ILE A 150 3.36 -5.75 -14.51
C ILE A 150 4.59 -6.56 -14.09
N THR A 151 5.39 -6.00 -13.19
CA THR A 151 6.73 -6.51 -12.86
C THR A 151 6.84 -7.17 -11.50
N SER A 152 5.71 -7.29 -10.79
CA SER A 152 5.65 -7.92 -9.47
C SER A 152 4.51 -8.93 -9.39
N PHE A 153 4.79 -10.07 -8.75
CA PHE A 153 3.88 -11.20 -8.67
C PHE A 153 3.61 -11.55 -7.22
N LYS A 154 2.33 -11.59 -6.83
CA LYS A 154 1.91 -11.89 -5.46
C LYS A 154 1.67 -13.37 -5.29
N THR A 155 2.09 -13.89 -4.16
CA THR A 155 1.85 -15.27 -3.72
C THR A 155 1.37 -15.29 -2.28
N PHE A 156 0.76 -16.41 -1.91
CA PHE A 156 0.22 -16.63 -0.57
C PHE A 156 0.75 -17.95 -0.01
N MET A 157 1.24 -17.92 1.23
CA MET A 157 1.61 -19.12 2.00
C MET A 157 0.49 -19.51 2.99
N ALA A 158 -0.66 -18.85 2.88
CA ALA A 158 -1.91 -19.14 3.61
C ALA A 158 -3.11 -19.16 2.67
N TYR A 159 -4.31 -19.31 3.21
CA TYR A 159 -5.57 -19.49 2.47
C TYR A 159 -5.60 -20.76 1.65
N LYS A 160 -5.35 -21.89 2.34
CA LYS A 160 -5.30 -23.24 1.76
C LYS A 160 -6.58 -23.58 1.00
N GLY A 161 -6.41 -24.15 -0.20
CA GLY A 161 -7.54 -24.50 -1.08
C GLY A 161 -8.18 -23.31 -1.81
N ALA A 162 -7.66 -22.07 -1.62
CA ALA A 162 -8.13 -20.88 -2.30
C ALA A 162 -6.99 -20.13 -3.00
N LEU A 163 -6.08 -19.48 -2.25
CA LEU A 163 -5.02 -18.63 -2.79
C LEU A 163 -3.61 -19.22 -2.62
N MET A 164 -3.43 -20.13 -1.66
CA MET A 164 -2.13 -20.69 -1.29
C MET A 164 -1.55 -21.53 -2.43
N ILE A 165 -0.26 -21.27 -2.74
CA ILE A 165 0.58 -22.17 -3.54
C ILE A 165 1.59 -22.88 -2.63
N ASP A 166 2.04 -24.08 -3.03
CA ASP A 166 3.04 -24.82 -2.28
C ASP A 166 4.47 -24.34 -2.56
N ASP A 167 5.45 -24.82 -1.78
CA ASP A 167 6.85 -24.40 -1.90
C ASP A 167 7.44 -24.79 -3.27
N ARG A 168 7.01 -25.88 -3.88
CA ARG A 168 7.46 -26.30 -5.22
C ARG A 168 7.00 -25.29 -6.28
N GLN A 169 5.73 -24.90 -6.23
CA GLN A 169 5.17 -23.90 -7.13
C GLN A 169 5.83 -22.53 -6.88
N MET A 170 6.08 -22.17 -5.62
CA MET A 170 6.75 -20.93 -5.23
C MET A 170 8.15 -20.84 -5.83
N ILE A 171 8.98 -21.87 -5.67
CA ILE A 171 10.35 -21.91 -6.22
C ILE A 171 10.31 -21.80 -7.76
N GLY A 172 9.44 -22.59 -8.42
CA GLY A 172 9.29 -22.52 -9.87
C GLY A 172 8.87 -21.13 -10.37
N LEU A 173 7.94 -20.48 -9.67
CA LEU A 173 7.51 -19.12 -10.00
C LEU A 173 8.65 -18.10 -9.78
N MET A 174 9.39 -18.21 -8.67
CA MET A 174 10.55 -17.35 -8.39
C MET A 174 11.59 -17.42 -9.49
N GLU A 175 11.92 -18.63 -9.98
CA GLU A 175 12.87 -18.81 -11.07
C GLU A 175 12.42 -18.13 -12.38
N GLU A 176 11.14 -18.24 -12.74
CA GLU A 176 10.61 -17.63 -13.96
C GLU A 176 10.53 -16.09 -13.82
N VAL A 177 10.06 -15.58 -12.68
CA VAL A 177 9.97 -14.15 -12.41
C VAL A 177 11.36 -13.50 -12.43
N LYS A 178 12.36 -14.14 -11.83
CA LYS A 178 13.76 -13.69 -11.87
C LYS A 178 14.28 -13.55 -13.30
N LYS A 179 14.02 -14.54 -14.18
CA LYS A 179 14.45 -14.51 -15.60
C LYS A 179 13.90 -13.29 -16.34
N CYS A 180 12.73 -12.82 -15.94
CA CYS A 180 12.09 -11.65 -16.53
C CYS A 180 12.45 -10.32 -15.84
N GLY A 181 13.24 -10.36 -14.76
CA GLY A 181 13.60 -9.17 -13.98
C GLY A 181 12.44 -8.64 -13.13
N GLY A 182 11.59 -9.53 -12.67
CA GLY A 182 10.45 -9.23 -11.78
C GLY A 182 10.77 -9.39 -10.30
N LEU A 183 9.75 -9.25 -9.47
CA LEU A 183 9.78 -9.30 -8.01
C LEU A 183 8.64 -10.20 -7.50
N ILE A 184 8.89 -11.01 -6.48
CA ILE A 184 7.84 -11.78 -5.78
C ILE A 184 7.40 -11.04 -4.52
N ASN A 185 6.10 -10.74 -4.44
CA ASN A 185 5.45 -10.28 -3.22
C ASN A 185 4.84 -11.50 -2.50
N VAL A 186 4.99 -11.60 -1.19
CA VAL A 186 4.48 -12.74 -0.43
C VAL A 186 3.64 -12.34 0.76
N HIS A 187 2.45 -12.95 0.89
CA HIS A 187 1.72 -13.04 2.15
C HIS A 187 2.35 -14.21 2.94
N ALA A 188 3.25 -13.87 3.86
CA ALA A 188 4.09 -14.83 4.56
C ALA A 188 3.48 -15.21 5.92
N THR A 189 2.46 -16.07 5.90
CA THR A 189 1.91 -16.70 7.11
C THR A 189 1.68 -18.19 6.88
N ASN A 190 1.93 -19.02 7.91
CA ASN A 190 1.82 -20.48 7.81
C ASN A 190 0.35 -20.92 7.80
N GLY A 191 -0.20 -21.19 6.62
CA GLY A 191 -1.61 -21.54 6.41
C GLY A 191 -2.04 -22.83 7.13
N ASP A 192 -1.17 -23.86 7.18
CA ASP A 192 -1.51 -25.11 7.87
C ASP A 192 -1.66 -24.93 9.37
N MET A 193 -0.78 -24.12 10.01
CA MET A 193 -0.90 -23.80 11.43
C MET A 193 -2.16 -22.97 11.70
N ILE A 194 -2.46 -22.00 10.86
CA ILE A 194 -3.64 -21.14 11.00
C ILE A 194 -4.92 -21.96 10.88
N ASP A 195 -5.04 -22.80 9.87
CA ASP A 195 -6.21 -23.66 9.67
C ASP A 195 -6.44 -24.62 10.84
N TYR A 196 -5.34 -25.21 11.36
CA TYR A 196 -5.41 -26.04 12.56
C TYR A 196 -5.96 -25.27 13.77
N LEU A 197 -5.45 -24.05 14.02
CA LEU A 197 -5.87 -23.24 15.16
C LEU A 197 -7.31 -22.73 15.01
N ILE A 198 -7.74 -22.35 13.81
CA ILE A 198 -9.12 -21.99 13.51
C ILE A 198 -10.04 -23.17 13.82
N ALA A 199 -9.72 -24.36 13.30
CA ALA A 199 -10.52 -25.58 13.52
C ALA A 199 -10.59 -25.94 15.02
N LYS A 200 -9.48 -25.83 15.73
CA LYS A 200 -9.41 -26.07 17.19
C LYS A 200 -10.32 -25.12 17.95
N HIS A 201 -10.19 -23.80 17.74
CA HIS A 201 -10.99 -22.81 18.46
C HIS A 201 -12.50 -22.99 18.18
N ARG A 202 -12.86 -23.23 16.92
CA ARG A 202 -14.25 -23.51 16.55
C ARG A 202 -14.78 -24.78 17.22
N GLY A 203 -14.00 -25.85 17.25
CA GLY A 203 -14.36 -27.10 17.93
C GLY A 203 -14.54 -26.94 19.43
N GLU A 204 -13.89 -25.97 20.05
CA GLU A 204 -14.01 -25.59 21.46
C GLU A 204 -15.16 -24.59 21.72
N GLY A 205 -15.93 -24.19 20.70
CA GLY A 205 -17.00 -23.21 20.82
C GLY A 205 -16.51 -21.75 21.01
N LYS A 206 -15.26 -21.47 20.71
CA LYS A 206 -14.59 -20.18 20.84
C LYS A 206 -14.75 -19.41 19.53
N LEU A 207 -15.80 -18.57 19.43
CA LEU A 207 -16.27 -18.02 18.15
C LEU A 207 -16.17 -16.48 18.06
N ALA A 208 -15.75 -15.79 19.13
CA ALA A 208 -15.65 -14.33 19.19
C ALA A 208 -14.47 -13.79 18.32
N PRO A 209 -14.49 -12.52 17.88
CA PRO A 209 -13.45 -11.91 17.02
C PRO A 209 -12.01 -12.07 17.53
N ARG A 210 -11.78 -12.05 18.84
CA ARG A 210 -10.45 -12.25 19.43
C ARG A 210 -9.78 -13.56 19.03
N TYR A 211 -10.56 -14.61 18.71
CA TYR A 211 -10.00 -15.89 18.27
C TYR A 211 -9.45 -15.85 16.84
N HIS A 212 -9.80 -14.85 16.06
CA HIS A 212 -9.09 -14.56 14.81
C HIS A 212 -7.60 -14.26 15.11
N TYR A 213 -7.32 -13.33 16.01
CA TYR A 213 -5.96 -13.01 16.46
C TYR A 213 -5.25 -14.23 17.07
N LEU A 214 -5.93 -14.96 17.98
CA LEU A 214 -5.37 -16.13 18.65
C LEU A 214 -5.12 -17.32 17.70
N SER A 215 -5.77 -17.35 16.53
CA SER A 215 -5.54 -18.36 15.49
C SER A 215 -4.34 -18.02 14.58
N GLN A 216 -3.78 -16.82 14.71
CA GLN A 216 -2.64 -16.36 13.89
C GLN A 216 -1.51 -15.82 14.80
N PRO A 217 -0.93 -16.66 15.70
CA PRO A 217 0.16 -16.23 16.56
C PRO A 217 1.38 -15.80 15.75
N GLU A 218 2.24 -14.94 16.32
CA GLU A 218 3.42 -14.37 15.65
C GLU A 218 4.30 -15.42 14.95
N VAL A 219 4.39 -16.63 15.54
CA VAL A 219 5.20 -17.73 14.96
C VAL A 219 4.74 -18.16 13.58
N THR A 220 3.45 -18.00 13.24
CA THR A 220 2.94 -18.34 11.90
C THR A 220 3.49 -17.41 10.83
N GLU A 221 3.73 -16.15 11.16
CA GLU A 221 4.33 -15.15 10.28
C GLU A 221 5.87 -15.27 10.27
N ALA A 222 6.49 -15.45 11.43
CA ALA A 222 7.93 -15.58 11.57
C ALA A 222 8.49 -16.78 10.79
N GLU A 223 7.87 -17.97 10.93
CA GLU A 223 8.27 -19.19 10.21
C GLU A 223 8.12 -19.00 8.69
N ALA A 224 6.97 -18.52 8.24
CA ALA A 224 6.71 -18.35 6.81
C ALA A 224 7.64 -17.29 6.20
N SER A 225 7.98 -16.24 6.92
CA SER A 225 8.93 -15.20 6.47
C SER A 225 10.35 -15.78 6.31
N GLU A 226 10.84 -16.57 7.26
CA GLU A 226 12.17 -17.20 7.16
C GLU A 226 12.20 -18.19 5.99
N ARG A 227 11.18 -19.04 5.84
CA ARG A 227 11.06 -19.98 4.74
C ARG A 227 11.02 -19.28 3.37
N PHE A 228 10.31 -18.18 3.25
CA PHE A 228 10.30 -17.38 2.03
C PHE A 228 11.68 -16.78 1.72
N VAL A 229 12.35 -16.23 2.72
CA VAL A 229 13.70 -15.66 2.59
C VAL A 229 14.69 -16.74 2.11
N ASP A 230 14.62 -17.95 2.64
CA ASP A 230 15.49 -19.07 2.22
C ASP A 230 15.21 -19.52 0.78
N MET A 231 13.93 -19.57 0.36
CA MET A 231 13.58 -19.83 -1.05
C MET A 231 14.07 -18.73 -1.99
N ALA A 232 13.95 -17.45 -1.55
CA ALA A 232 14.46 -16.31 -2.31
C ALA A 232 16.00 -16.34 -2.43
N ASP A 233 16.71 -16.78 -1.39
CA ASP A 233 18.16 -16.98 -1.41
C ASP A 233 18.56 -18.06 -2.43
N TYR A 234 17.95 -19.22 -2.32
CA TYR A 234 18.19 -20.35 -3.22
C TYR A 234 17.98 -19.99 -4.69
N THR A 235 16.89 -19.30 -5.00
CA THR A 235 16.57 -18.91 -6.38
C THR A 235 17.32 -17.65 -6.83
N GLY A 236 17.75 -16.81 -5.89
CA GLY A 236 18.27 -15.45 -6.12
C GLY A 236 17.23 -14.50 -6.71
N CYS A 237 15.94 -14.79 -6.52
CA CYS A 237 14.85 -13.91 -6.92
C CYS A 237 14.67 -12.78 -5.88
N PRO A 238 14.54 -11.50 -6.30
CA PRO A 238 14.17 -10.45 -5.36
C PRO A 238 12.81 -10.73 -4.73
N GLY A 239 12.70 -10.50 -3.42
CA GLY A 239 11.48 -10.72 -2.66
C GLY A 239 10.95 -9.48 -1.97
N TYR A 240 9.64 -9.46 -1.71
CA TYR A 240 8.95 -8.39 -0.99
C TYR A 240 7.93 -9.02 -0.03
N ILE A 241 8.19 -8.88 1.28
CA ILE A 241 7.26 -9.34 2.31
C ILE A 241 6.25 -8.22 2.54
N VAL A 242 4.99 -8.47 2.20
CA VAL A 242 3.90 -7.50 2.40
C VAL A 242 3.44 -7.49 3.86
N HIS A 243 2.86 -6.38 4.33
CA HIS A 243 2.16 -6.21 5.62
C HIS A 243 2.82 -6.93 6.82
N LEU A 244 4.14 -6.85 6.97
CA LEU A 244 4.88 -7.45 8.09
C LEU A 244 4.46 -6.81 9.42
N THR A 245 4.20 -7.64 10.45
CA THR A 245 3.58 -7.17 11.69
C THR A 245 4.38 -7.41 12.97
N CYS A 246 5.36 -8.32 12.99
CA CYS A 246 5.98 -8.77 14.24
C CYS A 246 7.51 -8.85 14.19
N GLU A 247 8.13 -8.85 15.38
CA GLU A 247 9.58 -8.94 15.52
C GLU A 247 10.15 -10.23 14.93
N GLY A 248 9.46 -11.36 15.09
CA GLY A 248 9.92 -12.65 14.56
C GLY A 248 10.11 -12.62 13.05
N ALA A 249 9.14 -12.04 12.31
CA ALA A 249 9.24 -11.88 10.86
C ALA A 249 10.34 -10.86 10.47
N LEU A 250 10.51 -9.77 11.23
CA LEU A 250 11.58 -8.80 10.98
C LEU A 250 12.97 -9.39 11.21
N ASN A 251 13.10 -10.43 12.06
CA ASN A 251 14.39 -11.14 12.24
C ASN A 251 14.79 -11.94 10.98
N ALA A 252 13.83 -12.51 10.26
CA ALA A 252 14.10 -13.14 8.95
C ALA A 252 14.70 -12.12 7.97
N VAL A 253 14.19 -10.89 7.96
CA VAL A 253 14.70 -9.79 7.13
C VAL A 253 16.12 -9.36 7.56
N ARG A 254 16.39 -9.28 8.86
CA ARG A 254 17.75 -9.00 9.37
C ARG A 254 18.74 -10.05 8.90
N ASN A 255 18.35 -11.32 8.89
CA ASN A 255 19.16 -12.41 8.38
C ASN A 255 19.40 -12.31 6.86
N ALA A 256 18.36 -11.98 6.09
CA ALA A 256 18.49 -11.70 4.66
C ALA A 256 19.46 -10.56 4.36
N THR A 257 19.36 -9.46 5.11
CA THR A 257 20.27 -8.29 4.96
C THR A 257 21.74 -8.68 5.21
N LYS A 258 22.02 -9.50 6.23
CA LYS A 258 23.38 -10.01 6.51
C LYS A 258 23.94 -10.85 5.35
N ARG A 259 23.07 -11.49 4.58
CA ARG A 259 23.40 -12.30 3.39
C ARG A 259 23.43 -11.49 2.10
N ASN A 260 23.24 -10.17 2.17
CA ASN A 260 23.10 -9.25 1.01
C ASN A 260 21.99 -9.64 0.04
N GLN A 261 20.91 -10.23 0.54
CA GLN A 261 19.76 -10.59 -0.26
C GLN A 261 18.91 -9.35 -0.57
N LYS A 262 18.29 -9.36 -1.76
CA LYS A 262 17.32 -8.33 -2.16
C LYS A 262 15.92 -8.67 -1.63
N ILE A 263 15.71 -8.48 -0.33
CA ILE A 263 14.43 -8.62 0.34
C ILE A 263 13.97 -7.26 0.81
N PHE A 264 12.80 -6.84 0.32
CA PHE A 264 12.12 -5.61 0.73
C PHE A 264 10.97 -5.95 1.66
N VAL A 265 10.59 -4.99 2.47
CA VAL A 265 9.55 -5.18 3.49
C VAL A 265 8.59 -4.00 3.52
N GLU A 266 7.33 -4.35 3.61
CA GLU A 266 6.24 -3.45 3.87
C GLU A 266 5.66 -3.73 5.25
N THR A 267 5.34 -2.67 5.99
CA THR A 267 4.34 -2.73 7.04
C THR A 267 3.17 -1.83 6.68
N CYS A 268 2.04 -1.96 7.36
CA CYS A 268 0.91 -1.09 7.13
C CYS A 268 0.70 -0.14 8.31
N ILE A 269 0.08 1.00 8.03
CA ILE A 269 -0.09 2.07 9.03
C ILE A 269 -0.81 1.56 10.29
N GLN A 270 -1.80 0.67 10.16
CA GLN A 270 -2.53 0.10 11.29
C GLN A 270 -1.63 -0.67 12.26
N TYR A 271 -0.62 -1.37 11.79
CA TYR A 271 0.32 -2.11 12.65
C TYR A 271 1.29 -1.21 13.41
N LEU A 272 1.45 0.03 12.97
CA LEU A 272 2.28 1.04 13.64
C LEU A 272 1.54 1.76 14.77
N VAL A 273 0.18 1.76 14.73
CA VAL A 273 -0.61 2.63 15.61
C VAL A 273 -1.68 1.90 16.42
N LEU A 274 -2.24 0.79 15.91
CA LEU A 274 -3.25 -0.02 16.58
C LEU A 274 -2.64 -1.30 17.20
N ASP A 275 -3.27 -1.85 18.22
CA ASP A 275 -2.81 -3.09 18.87
C ASP A 275 -3.94 -4.10 19.13
N ALA A 276 -3.57 -5.32 19.50
CA ALA A 276 -4.48 -6.45 19.66
C ALA A 276 -5.51 -6.30 20.79
N SER A 277 -5.39 -5.30 21.68
CA SER A 277 -6.40 -5.04 22.68
C SER A 277 -7.77 -4.69 22.10
N LEU A 278 -7.80 -4.19 20.88
CA LEU A 278 -9.03 -3.86 20.16
C LEU A 278 -9.92 -5.09 19.88
N TYR A 279 -9.34 -6.29 19.84
CA TYR A 279 -10.11 -7.53 19.67
C TYR A 279 -10.88 -7.97 20.91
N GLU A 280 -10.63 -7.36 22.06
CA GLU A 280 -11.35 -7.66 23.31
C GLU A 280 -12.69 -6.91 23.43
N ASN A 281 -13.05 -6.08 22.44
CA ASN A 281 -14.27 -5.28 22.41
C ASN A 281 -15.46 -6.07 21.84
N ASP A 282 -15.76 -7.26 22.36
CA ASP A 282 -16.85 -8.10 21.88
C ASP A 282 -16.90 -8.15 20.34
N PHE A 283 -18.09 -8.06 19.73
CA PHE A 283 -18.20 -8.09 18.27
C PHE A 283 -17.69 -6.80 17.60
N GLU A 284 -17.64 -5.69 18.30
CA GLU A 284 -17.01 -4.45 17.78
C GLU A 284 -15.55 -4.67 17.36
N GLY A 285 -14.84 -5.60 18.01
CA GLY A 285 -13.49 -6.03 17.62
C GLY A 285 -13.39 -6.53 16.18
N SER A 286 -14.51 -6.90 15.54
CA SER A 286 -14.56 -7.30 14.14
C SER A 286 -14.18 -6.19 13.14
N LYS A 287 -14.29 -4.92 13.52
CA LYS A 287 -13.83 -3.77 12.73
C LYS A 287 -12.35 -3.86 12.37
N TRP A 288 -11.55 -4.47 13.25
CA TRP A 288 -10.11 -4.64 13.10
C TRP A 288 -9.68 -6.06 12.70
N VAL A 289 -10.62 -6.95 12.37
CA VAL A 289 -10.30 -8.29 11.84
C VAL A 289 -9.73 -8.14 10.44
N MET A 290 -8.42 -8.41 10.31
CA MET A 290 -7.61 -8.38 9.10
C MET A 290 -6.51 -9.45 9.19
N SER A 291 -5.89 -9.84 8.11
CA SER A 291 -4.82 -10.86 8.08
C SER A 291 -3.56 -10.34 7.37
N PRO A 292 -2.41 -10.29 8.11
CA PRO A 292 -2.22 -10.67 9.51
C PRO A 292 -2.98 -9.79 10.49
N PRO A 293 -3.27 -10.30 11.72
CA PRO A 293 -3.97 -9.51 12.72
C PRO A 293 -3.05 -8.47 13.38
N LEU A 294 -3.64 -7.49 14.06
CA LEU A 294 -2.92 -6.56 14.94
C LEU A 294 -2.11 -7.33 15.99
N ARG A 295 -0.93 -6.81 16.34
CA ARG A 295 -0.02 -7.40 17.32
C ARG A 295 0.02 -6.58 18.61
N GLN A 296 0.94 -6.91 19.48
CA GLN A 296 1.14 -6.21 20.75
C GLN A 296 1.91 -4.90 20.56
N LYS A 297 1.84 -3.98 21.53
CA LYS A 297 2.58 -2.70 21.51
C LYS A 297 4.08 -2.86 21.36
N LYS A 298 4.68 -3.95 21.83
CA LYS A 298 6.10 -4.25 21.62
C LYS A 298 6.47 -4.32 20.14
N ASP A 299 5.57 -4.91 19.32
CA ASP A 299 5.80 -5.07 17.88
C ASP A 299 5.74 -3.73 17.15
N GLN A 300 4.88 -2.81 17.59
CA GLN A 300 4.87 -1.43 17.06
C GLN A 300 6.24 -0.77 17.22
N LEU A 301 6.84 -0.86 18.41
CA LEU A 301 8.16 -0.29 18.68
C LEU A 301 9.24 -0.91 17.78
N THR A 302 9.15 -2.22 17.55
CA THR A 302 10.07 -2.94 16.66
C THR A 302 9.90 -2.50 15.21
N LEU A 303 8.66 -2.29 14.73
CA LEU A 303 8.39 -1.81 13.38
C LEU A 303 8.89 -0.37 13.18
N TRP A 304 8.65 0.55 14.12
CA TRP A 304 9.20 1.91 14.07
C TRP A 304 10.73 1.93 14.05
N ALA A 305 11.37 1.08 14.86
CA ALA A 305 12.82 0.91 14.82
C ALA A 305 13.28 0.33 13.48
N GLY A 306 12.54 -0.64 12.92
CA GLY A 306 12.80 -1.23 11.61
C GLY A 306 12.75 -0.21 10.46
N ILE A 307 11.82 0.75 10.50
CA ILE A 307 11.75 1.87 9.55
C ILE A 307 13.02 2.72 9.62
N ASN A 308 13.45 3.12 10.83
CA ASN A 308 14.66 3.93 11.00
C ASN A 308 15.93 3.19 10.57
N GLN A 309 15.99 1.87 10.77
CA GLN A 309 17.11 1.01 10.38
C GLN A 309 17.13 0.69 8.88
N GLY A 310 16.08 1.05 8.12
CA GLY A 310 15.95 0.72 6.70
C GLY A 310 15.58 -0.75 6.44
N LEU A 311 15.19 -1.50 7.46
CA LEU A 311 14.70 -2.87 7.35
C LEU A 311 13.25 -2.92 6.86
N VAL A 312 12.41 -1.99 7.32
CA VAL A 312 11.08 -1.74 6.77
C VAL A 312 11.19 -0.61 5.76
N ASN A 313 10.93 -0.92 4.51
CA ASN A 313 11.17 -0.01 3.38
C ASN A 313 9.95 0.82 3.02
N VAL A 314 8.74 0.30 3.27
CA VAL A 314 7.48 0.88 2.83
C VAL A 314 6.46 0.84 3.95
N VAL A 315 5.65 1.91 4.06
CA VAL A 315 4.44 1.95 4.87
C VAL A 315 3.24 2.08 3.93
N ALA A 316 2.50 0.99 3.78
CA ALA A 316 1.31 0.87 2.93
C ALA A 316 0.02 0.86 3.77
N THR A 317 -1.10 0.43 3.16
CA THR A 317 -2.38 0.33 3.86
C THR A 317 -2.94 -1.07 3.97
N ASP A 318 -2.75 -1.92 2.98
CA ASP A 318 -3.55 -3.14 2.82
C ASP A 318 -5.06 -2.81 2.89
N HIS A 319 -5.44 -1.71 2.22
CA HIS A 319 -6.79 -1.18 2.25
C HIS A 319 -7.77 -2.17 1.62
N CYS A 320 -8.60 -2.75 2.46
CA CYS A 320 -9.63 -3.72 2.08
C CYS A 320 -10.87 -3.51 2.97
N PRO A 321 -11.66 -2.47 2.72
CA PRO A 321 -12.79 -2.12 3.57
C PRO A 321 -13.99 -3.03 3.34
N PHE A 322 -14.74 -3.25 4.41
CA PHE A 322 -16.04 -3.92 4.38
C PHE A 322 -17.01 -3.12 5.22
N MET A 323 -18.24 -2.93 4.74
CA MET A 323 -19.31 -2.31 5.52
C MET A 323 -19.57 -3.07 6.82
N TRP A 324 -20.08 -2.40 7.83
CA TRP A 324 -20.43 -3.04 9.10
C TRP A 324 -21.33 -4.27 8.93
N GLU A 325 -22.34 -4.18 8.06
CA GLU A 325 -23.22 -5.31 7.76
C GLU A 325 -22.47 -6.50 7.13
N GLN A 326 -21.40 -6.25 6.35
CA GLN A 326 -20.56 -7.31 5.82
C GLN A 326 -19.74 -7.98 6.93
N LYS A 327 -19.21 -7.21 7.89
CA LYS A 327 -18.52 -7.77 9.07
C LYS A 327 -19.44 -8.69 9.88
N LYS A 328 -20.74 -8.39 9.97
CA LYS A 328 -21.74 -9.22 10.66
C LYS A 328 -21.96 -10.60 10.04
N MET A 329 -21.46 -10.88 8.83
CA MET A 329 -21.46 -12.24 8.26
C MET A 329 -20.74 -13.24 9.20
N GLY A 330 -19.80 -12.75 10.01
CA GLY A 330 -19.08 -13.54 11.01
C GLY A 330 -19.52 -13.35 12.45
N GLU A 331 -20.71 -12.78 12.73
CA GLU A 331 -21.16 -12.47 14.10
C GLU A 331 -21.21 -13.71 15.01
N LYS A 332 -21.48 -14.87 14.43
CA LYS A 332 -21.55 -16.15 15.15
C LYS A 332 -20.31 -17.03 14.98
N ASP A 333 -19.33 -16.62 14.18
CA ASP A 333 -18.16 -17.41 13.86
C ASP A 333 -17.06 -16.50 13.29
N PHE A 334 -16.05 -16.20 14.09
CA PHE A 334 -14.96 -15.29 13.72
C PHE A 334 -14.30 -15.66 12.37
N SER A 335 -14.28 -16.93 12.01
CA SER A 335 -13.67 -17.40 10.75
C SER A 335 -14.42 -16.96 9.50
N LYS A 336 -15.61 -16.38 9.67
CA LYS A 336 -16.46 -15.86 8.58
C LYS A 336 -16.51 -14.33 8.53
N ILE A 337 -15.83 -13.64 9.44
CA ILE A 337 -15.69 -12.19 9.37
C ILE A 337 -14.82 -11.86 8.16
N PRO A 338 -15.29 -11.09 7.17
CA PRO A 338 -14.43 -10.65 6.06
C PRO A 338 -13.21 -9.89 6.60
N ASN A 339 -12.00 -10.40 6.24
CA ASN A 339 -10.75 -9.86 6.76
C ASN A 339 -10.34 -8.63 5.94
N GLY A 340 -10.22 -7.48 6.59
CA GLY A 340 -9.77 -6.24 5.97
C GLY A 340 -10.08 -5.01 6.81
N HIS A 341 -9.39 -3.90 6.50
CA HIS A 341 -9.42 -2.67 7.27
C HIS A 341 -9.37 -1.44 6.35
N PRO A 342 -10.18 -0.38 6.61
CA PRO A 342 -10.09 0.88 5.88
C PRO A 342 -8.91 1.72 6.36
N ALA A 343 -8.01 2.14 5.45
CA ALA A 343 -6.83 2.92 5.85
C ALA A 343 -6.31 3.90 4.78
N ILE A 344 -6.74 3.80 3.51
CA ILE A 344 -6.08 4.46 2.37
C ILE A 344 -6.03 5.99 2.52
N GLU A 345 -7.10 6.60 3.02
CA GLU A 345 -7.19 8.04 3.20
C GLU A 345 -6.37 8.53 4.41
N ASN A 346 -6.24 7.70 5.46
CA ASN A 346 -5.63 8.13 6.72
C ASN A 346 -4.11 7.88 6.78
N ARG A 347 -3.53 7.15 5.81
CA ARG A 347 -2.14 6.70 5.83
C ARG A 347 -1.13 7.82 6.04
N MET A 348 -1.16 8.85 5.20
CA MET A 348 -0.15 9.91 5.24
C MET A 348 -0.26 10.75 6.51
N GLU A 349 -1.48 11.09 6.92
CA GLU A 349 -1.72 11.91 8.11
C GLU A 349 -1.37 11.16 9.40
N LEU A 350 -1.73 9.88 9.51
CA LEU A 350 -1.33 9.04 10.65
C LEU A 350 0.18 8.83 10.70
N LEU A 351 0.82 8.56 9.55
CA LEU A 351 2.27 8.38 9.50
C LEU A 351 3.01 9.66 9.87
N PHE A 352 2.50 10.83 9.45
CA PHE A 352 3.07 12.10 9.86
C PHE A 352 2.83 12.36 11.36
N SER A 353 1.60 12.23 11.84
CA SER A 353 1.22 12.52 13.22
C SER A 353 1.96 11.61 14.20
N GLU A 354 1.93 10.29 13.97
CA GLU A 354 2.51 9.30 14.87
C GLU A 354 4.03 9.15 14.67
N GLY A 355 4.51 9.38 13.47
CA GLY A 355 5.92 9.27 13.11
C GLY A 355 6.68 10.57 13.29
N VAL A 356 6.38 11.58 12.48
CA VAL A 356 7.15 12.84 12.42
C VAL A 356 6.84 13.74 13.61
N ALA A 357 5.58 14.05 13.87
CA ALA A 357 5.20 14.99 14.94
C ALA A 357 5.58 14.45 16.33
N LYS A 358 5.61 13.12 16.51
CA LYS A 358 6.10 12.47 17.74
C LYS A 358 7.60 12.17 17.73
N GLY A 359 8.35 12.61 16.71
CA GLY A 359 9.80 12.48 16.64
C GLY A 359 10.33 11.06 16.47
N ARG A 360 9.49 10.12 15.99
CA ARG A 360 9.91 8.72 15.75
C ARG A 360 10.68 8.55 14.44
N ILE A 361 10.35 9.34 13.42
CA ILE A 361 11.04 9.37 12.11
C ILE A 361 11.24 10.82 11.65
N SER A 362 12.19 11.04 10.74
CA SER A 362 12.40 12.34 10.10
C SER A 362 11.38 12.61 9.00
N LEU A 363 11.28 13.88 8.56
CA LEU A 363 10.50 14.27 7.37
C LEU A 363 10.97 13.53 6.11
N ASN A 364 12.28 13.40 5.92
CA ASN A 364 12.83 12.67 4.77
C ASN A 364 12.44 11.18 4.82
N LYS A 365 12.51 10.55 6.01
CA LYS A 365 12.10 9.15 6.19
C LYS A 365 10.59 8.96 5.92
N PHE A 366 9.74 9.90 6.33
CA PHE A 366 8.32 9.92 6.00
C PHE A 366 8.10 9.87 4.48
N VAL A 367 8.75 10.77 3.72
CA VAL A 367 8.67 10.78 2.25
C VAL A 367 9.30 9.52 1.65
N GLU A 368 10.42 9.07 2.20
CA GLU A 368 11.10 7.86 1.74
C GLU A 368 10.17 6.64 1.74
N VAL A 369 9.51 6.34 2.88
CA VAL A 369 8.72 5.11 3.03
C VAL A 369 7.31 5.19 2.47
N ALA A 370 6.75 6.40 2.28
CA ALA A 370 5.39 6.59 1.78
C ALA A 370 5.31 6.95 0.29
N CYS A 371 6.41 7.45 -0.30
CA CYS A 371 6.43 7.95 -1.67
C CYS A 371 7.58 7.34 -2.49
N THR A 372 8.84 7.55 -2.08
CA THR A 372 10.01 7.28 -2.91
C THR A 372 10.34 5.79 -3.00
N ASN A 373 10.39 5.09 -1.87
CA ASN A 373 10.71 3.66 -1.86
C ASN A 373 9.68 2.81 -2.60
N PRO A 374 8.35 2.95 -2.39
CA PRO A 374 7.39 2.18 -3.18
C PRO A 374 7.50 2.48 -4.68
N ALA A 375 7.71 3.75 -5.07
CA ALA A 375 7.93 4.09 -6.48
C ALA A 375 9.20 3.44 -7.06
N ARG A 376 10.30 3.41 -6.29
CA ARG A 376 11.57 2.81 -6.70
C ARG A 376 11.48 1.30 -6.79
N ILE A 377 11.01 0.63 -5.73
CA ILE A 377 10.92 -0.82 -5.66
C ILE A 377 10.04 -1.38 -6.78
N PHE A 378 8.94 -0.70 -7.08
CA PHE A 378 8.00 -1.16 -8.10
C PHE A 378 8.20 -0.54 -9.50
N GLY A 379 9.36 0.06 -9.77
CA GLY A 379 9.77 0.46 -11.13
C GLY A 379 9.04 1.68 -11.68
N MET A 380 8.56 2.59 -10.83
CA MET A 380 7.91 3.84 -11.22
C MET A 380 8.82 5.08 -11.08
N ALA A 381 9.93 4.98 -10.33
CA ALA A 381 10.90 6.07 -10.22
C ALA A 381 11.72 6.19 -11.51
N PRO A 382 12.18 7.43 -11.88
CA PRO A 382 11.99 8.71 -11.20
C PRO A 382 10.67 9.41 -11.58
N ARG A 383 9.80 8.76 -12.34
CA ARG A 383 8.53 9.34 -12.82
C ARG A 383 7.61 9.71 -11.64
N LYS A 384 7.47 8.80 -10.66
CA LYS A 384 6.65 8.92 -9.45
C LYS A 384 7.51 8.92 -8.19
N GLY A 385 6.95 9.40 -7.07
CA GLY A 385 7.53 9.29 -5.72
C GLY A 385 8.66 10.27 -5.42
N THR A 386 8.87 11.30 -6.25
CA THR A 386 9.87 12.34 -6.04
C THR A 386 9.41 13.70 -6.57
N ILE A 387 10.03 14.78 -6.07
CA ILE A 387 9.95 16.12 -6.65
C ILE A 387 11.29 16.38 -7.34
N ALA A 388 11.30 16.24 -8.67
CA ALA A 388 12.46 16.49 -9.50
C ALA A 388 12.04 17.01 -10.88
N VAL A 389 12.89 17.81 -11.54
CA VAL A 389 12.63 18.27 -12.90
C VAL A 389 12.47 17.08 -13.84
N GLY A 390 11.36 17.05 -14.58
CA GLY A 390 11.00 15.97 -15.51
C GLY A 390 10.15 14.83 -14.90
N SER A 391 9.97 14.78 -13.57
CA SER A 391 9.02 13.85 -12.94
C SER A 391 7.58 14.29 -13.22
N ASP A 392 6.63 13.36 -13.14
CA ASP A 392 5.21 13.70 -13.13
C ASP A 392 4.95 14.70 -11.99
N ALA A 393 4.14 15.71 -12.27
CA ALA A 393 3.78 16.72 -11.28
C ALA A 393 2.70 16.19 -10.33
N ASP A 394 3.08 15.16 -9.56
CA ASP A 394 2.31 14.59 -8.46
C ASP A 394 2.83 15.19 -7.16
N VAL A 395 2.11 16.17 -6.63
CA VAL A 395 2.58 17.00 -5.51
C VAL A 395 1.48 17.16 -4.48
N VAL A 396 1.84 17.05 -3.21
CA VAL A 396 0.94 17.28 -2.07
C VAL A 396 1.42 18.49 -1.29
N ILE A 397 0.53 19.45 -1.10
CA ILE A 397 0.72 20.57 -0.16
C ILE A 397 0.12 20.12 1.17
N PHE A 398 0.96 20.00 2.18
CA PHE A 398 0.64 19.42 3.46
C PHE A 398 0.83 20.46 4.58
N ASP A 399 -0.18 20.64 5.42
CA ASP A 399 -0.08 21.51 6.60
C ASP A 399 0.46 20.73 7.79
N PRO A 400 1.71 20.98 8.24
CA PRO A 400 2.29 20.21 9.33
C PRO A 400 1.75 20.58 10.71
N LEU A 401 0.97 21.65 10.84
CA LEU A 401 0.52 22.19 12.13
C LEU A 401 -0.99 22.02 12.37
N GLU A 402 -1.77 21.80 11.31
CA GLU A 402 -3.23 21.65 11.44
C GLU A 402 -3.57 20.38 12.22
N LYS A 403 -4.48 20.51 13.19
CA LYS A 403 -4.99 19.40 13.98
C LYS A 403 -6.44 19.13 13.63
N HIS A 404 -6.80 17.85 13.56
CA HIS A 404 -8.17 17.45 13.33
C HIS A 404 -8.42 16.05 13.91
N VAL A 405 -9.68 15.64 13.91
CA VAL A 405 -10.11 14.33 14.42
C VAL A 405 -10.54 13.45 13.25
N LEU A 406 -10.00 12.23 13.19
CA LEU A 406 -10.41 11.23 12.20
C LEU A 406 -11.77 10.64 12.56
N SER A 407 -12.66 10.54 11.58
CA SER A 407 -14.02 10.04 11.79
C SER A 407 -14.61 9.46 10.51
N ALA A 408 -15.48 8.48 10.66
CA ALA A 408 -16.32 7.97 9.56
C ALA A 408 -17.19 9.06 8.92
N GLY A 409 -17.57 10.08 9.68
CA GLY A 409 -18.35 11.21 9.18
C GLY A 409 -17.60 12.20 8.28
N THR A 410 -16.27 12.10 8.21
CA THR A 410 -15.41 13.05 7.48
C THR A 410 -14.54 12.41 6.40
N HIS A 411 -14.32 11.09 6.42
CA HIS A 411 -13.56 10.42 5.37
C HIS A 411 -14.38 10.18 4.10
N HIS A 412 -13.69 9.93 2.99
CA HIS A 412 -14.28 9.72 1.65
C HIS A 412 -14.25 8.24 1.20
N MET A 413 -13.74 7.34 2.05
CA MET A 413 -13.79 5.88 1.84
C MET A 413 -15.25 5.39 1.88
N HIS A 414 -15.61 4.45 1.03
CA HIS A 414 -16.95 3.86 1.00
C HIS A 414 -17.09 2.76 2.06
N VAL A 415 -17.07 3.18 3.31
CA VAL A 415 -17.27 2.33 4.48
C VAL A 415 -17.94 3.16 5.59
N ASP A 416 -18.78 2.53 6.39
CA ASP A 416 -19.65 3.18 7.37
C ASP A 416 -19.09 3.26 8.79
N TYR A 417 -17.79 2.95 8.94
CA TYR A 417 -17.05 3.13 10.19
C TYR A 417 -15.59 3.51 9.91
N SER A 418 -14.91 4.04 10.92
CA SER A 418 -13.47 4.26 10.90
C SER A 418 -12.78 3.37 11.92
N GLY A 419 -11.66 2.74 11.53
CA GLY A 419 -10.80 2.04 12.48
C GLY A 419 -10.02 2.98 13.39
N TYR A 420 -10.03 4.27 13.09
CA TYR A 420 -9.35 5.36 13.81
C TYR A 420 -10.34 6.40 14.36
N GLU A 421 -11.60 6.00 14.60
CA GLU A 421 -12.64 6.91 15.06
C GLU A 421 -12.23 7.66 16.31
N GLY A 422 -12.35 8.99 16.30
CA GLY A 422 -12.00 9.86 17.44
C GLY A 422 -10.50 10.14 17.61
N TRP A 423 -9.61 9.66 16.73
CA TRP A 423 -8.18 9.96 16.83
C TRP A 423 -7.88 11.40 16.46
N GLU A 424 -7.26 12.13 17.38
CA GLU A 424 -6.70 13.44 17.11
C GLU A 424 -5.34 13.28 16.42
N VAL A 425 -5.20 13.84 15.23
CA VAL A 425 -3.97 13.82 14.43
C VAL A 425 -3.45 15.23 14.20
N THR A 426 -2.13 15.34 14.05
CA THR A 426 -1.42 16.56 13.66
C THR A 426 -0.89 16.40 12.25
N GLY A 427 -1.15 17.37 11.41
CA GLY A 427 -0.79 17.34 9.99
C GLY A 427 -1.99 17.00 9.11
N LYS A 428 -2.18 17.76 8.01
CA LYS A 428 -3.32 17.59 7.11
C LYS A 428 -2.95 17.83 5.65
N VAL A 429 -3.48 16.99 4.78
CA VAL A 429 -3.44 17.21 3.32
C VAL A 429 -4.34 18.39 2.96
N LYS A 430 -3.80 19.41 2.27
CA LYS A 430 -4.53 20.63 1.87
C LYS A 430 -4.83 20.66 0.37
N THR A 431 -3.84 20.32 -0.44
CA THR A 431 -3.99 20.32 -1.89
C THR A 431 -3.24 19.14 -2.46
N VAL A 432 -3.87 18.43 -3.38
CA VAL A 432 -3.23 17.35 -4.13
C VAL A 432 -3.24 17.70 -5.61
N ILE A 433 -2.06 17.66 -6.20
CA ILE A 433 -1.84 17.84 -7.62
C ILE A 433 -1.49 16.48 -8.22
N LEU A 434 -2.22 16.07 -9.25
CA LEU A 434 -1.98 14.84 -9.99
C LEU A 434 -1.69 15.20 -11.45
N ARG A 435 -0.48 14.90 -11.90
CA ARG A 435 0.00 15.26 -13.23
C ARG A 435 -0.31 16.71 -13.60
N GLY A 436 0.08 17.63 -12.71
CA GLY A 436 -0.01 19.07 -12.91
C GLY A 436 -1.42 19.68 -12.78
N LYS A 437 -2.47 18.86 -12.58
CA LYS A 437 -3.82 19.32 -12.33
C LYS A 437 -4.13 19.22 -10.84
N ILE A 438 -4.71 20.28 -10.26
CA ILE A 438 -5.21 20.22 -8.90
C ILE A 438 -6.36 19.21 -8.87
N ALA A 439 -6.14 18.12 -8.14
CA ALA A 439 -7.10 17.03 -7.98
C ALA A 439 -7.95 17.21 -6.73
N ILE A 440 -7.34 17.68 -5.64
CA ILE A 440 -8.02 17.96 -4.36
C ILE A 440 -7.64 19.37 -3.89
N ASP A 441 -8.62 20.14 -3.45
CA ASP A 441 -8.45 21.35 -2.65
C ASP A 441 -9.63 21.52 -1.66
N ASP A 442 -9.74 22.69 -1.02
CA ASP A 442 -10.82 22.97 -0.06
C ASP A 442 -12.25 22.88 -0.67
N ASN A 443 -12.38 22.84 -1.99
CA ASN A 443 -13.66 22.63 -2.69
C ASN A 443 -13.97 21.16 -2.95
N GLY A 444 -13.08 20.23 -2.54
CA GLY A 444 -13.24 18.80 -2.71
C GLY A 444 -12.44 18.23 -3.89
N CYS A 445 -12.96 17.17 -4.50
CA CYS A 445 -12.33 16.50 -5.64
C CYS A 445 -12.68 17.23 -6.96
N LEU A 446 -11.65 17.73 -7.64
CA LEU A 446 -11.76 18.53 -8.88
C LEU A 446 -11.46 17.73 -10.15
N VAL A 447 -11.20 16.44 -10.02
CA VAL A 447 -10.98 15.51 -11.13
C VAL A 447 -12.08 14.47 -11.15
N GLU A 448 -12.43 14.05 -12.35
CA GLU A 448 -13.55 13.13 -12.56
C GLU A 448 -13.07 11.68 -12.63
N LYS A 449 -13.99 10.77 -12.53
CA LYS A 449 -13.85 9.37 -12.86
C LYS A 449 -13.19 9.21 -14.24
N GLY A 450 -12.21 8.30 -14.35
CA GLY A 450 -11.44 8.09 -15.57
C GLY A 450 -10.26 9.07 -15.77
N TYR A 451 -10.01 10.00 -14.82
CA TYR A 451 -8.81 10.83 -14.90
C TYR A 451 -7.54 10.05 -14.59
N GLY A 452 -7.59 9.05 -13.71
CA GLY A 452 -6.47 8.17 -13.38
C GLY A 452 -5.98 7.37 -14.58
N ARG A 453 -4.68 7.06 -14.59
CA ARG A 453 -4.05 6.29 -15.68
C ARG A 453 -3.38 5.05 -15.15
N PHE A 454 -3.45 3.98 -15.93
CA PHE A 454 -2.64 2.80 -15.69
C PHE A 454 -1.16 3.11 -15.94
N ILE A 455 -0.32 2.80 -14.95
CA ILE A 455 1.12 3.00 -15.01
C ILE A 455 1.82 1.67 -15.31
N LYS A 456 2.34 1.53 -16.53
CA LYS A 456 3.29 0.45 -16.85
C LYS A 456 4.58 0.70 -16.10
N ARG A 457 5.11 -0.34 -15.45
CA ARG A 457 6.28 -0.25 -14.58
C ARG A 457 7.52 -0.81 -15.26
N ASN A 458 8.68 -0.27 -14.91
CA ASN A 458 9.97 -0.78 -15.33
C ASN A 458 10.35 -2.04 -14.55
N ARG A 459 11.25 -2.86 -15.13
CA ARG A 459 11.78 -4.04 -14.45
C ARG A 459 12.51 -3.65 -13.17
N VAL A 460 12.35 -4.44 -12.13
CA VAL A 460 12.95 -4.22 -10.80
C VAL A 460 14.48 -4.13 -10.86
N ALA A 461 15.11 -4.96 -11.69
CA ALA A 461 16.58 -4.96 -11.84
C ALA A 461 17.18 -3.64 -12.38
N GLN A 462 16.37 -2.76 -12.98
CA GLN A 462 16.82 -1.47 -13.52
C GLN A 462 16.70 -0.33 -12.50
N THR A 463 15.98 -0.54 -11.41
CA THR A 463 15.64 0.50 -10.43
C THR A 463 16.30 0.29 -9.06
N LEU A 464 16.92 -0.84 -8.81
CA LEU A 464 17.61 -1.25 -7.59
C LEU A 464 19.12 -1.43 -7.85
#